data_8fe0d564ba19d0e6538b87f5a18ea1a8
#
_entry.id   8fe0d564ba19d0e6538b87f5a18ea1a8
#
_cell.length_a   1.000
_cell.length_b   1.000
_cell.length_c   1.000
_cell.angle_alpha   90.00
_cell.angle_beta   90.00
_cell.angle_gamma   90.00
#
_symmetry.space_group_name_H-M   'P 1'
#
loop_
_entity.id
_entity.type
_entity.pdbx_description
1 polymer ?
#
loop_
_entity_poly.entity_id
_entity_poly.type
_entity_poly.pdbx_seq_one_letter_code
_entity_poly.pdbx_strand_id
1 'polypeptide(L)'
;MENKNQRICIIGGGPAGTSMAMYLEKNGYDNYVIYEKSNRVGGKAFSPKMKVKNAQGKWEDRTIEMGAVMGCDTYFAVHECEEFGGTTHVGGPPMGRKFMKVDGTPQKMSPIAMLKKLSKMKKLSKLLETKYKGYDVNG
;
A
#
# COMPACT_ATOMS: atom_id res chain seq x y z
N MET A 1 -8.74 19.88 -29.36
CA MET A 1 -9.76 19.85 -28.28
C MET A 1 -9.87 18.41 -27.80
N GLU A 2 -9.62 18.15 -26.53
CA GLU A 2 -9.82 16.81 -25.95
C GLU A 2 -11.28 16.43 -25.97
N ASN A 3 -11.59 15.24 -26.47
CA ASN A 3 -12.96 14.75 -26.52
C ASN A 3 -13.33 14.15 -25.16
N LYS A 4 -13.87 14.96 -24.25
CA LYS A 4 -14.30 14.53 -22.90
C LYS A 4 -15.49 13.57 -22.91
N ASN A 5 -16.17 13.40 -24.02
CA ASN A 5 -17.28 12.44 -24.16
C ASN A 5 -16.82 11.02 -24.51
N GLN A 6 -15.50 10.81 -24.65
CA GLN A 6 -14.98 9.49 -24.93
C GLN A 6 -15.31 8.53 -23.78
N ARG A 7 -15.86 7.36 -24.11
CA ARG A 7 -16.13 6.32 -23.13
C ARG A 7 -14.84 5.63 -22.70
N ILE A 8 -14.57 5.66 -21.40
CA ILE A 8 -13.35 5.09 -20.80
C ILE A 8 -13.71 3.85 -20.00
N CYS A 9 -12.94 2.79 -20.19
CA CYS A 9 -13.08 1.54 -19.46
C CYS A 9 -11.88 1.36 -18.52
N ILE A 10 -12.15 1.22 -17.23
CA ILE A 10 -11.14 0.96 -16.19
C ILE A 10 -11.29 -0.50 -15.78
N ILE A 11 -10.21 -1.27 -15.89
CA ILE A 11 -10.18 -2.67 -15.48
C ILE A 11 -9.58 -2.81 -14.10
N GLY A 12 -10.42 -3.21 -13.15
CA GLY A 12 -10.06 -3.42 -11.74
C GLY A 12 -10.44 -2.26 -10.83
N GLY A 13 -11.20 -2.56 -9.77
CA GLY A 13 -11.64 -1.61 -8.74
C GLY A 13 -10.71 -1.57 -7.51
N GLY A 14 -9.42 -1.86 -7.69
CA GLY A 14 -8.40 -1.65 -6.67
C GLY A 14 -8.00 -0.17 -6.55
N PRO A 15 -7.05 0.19 -5.65
CA PRO A 15 -6.64 1.57 -5.42
C PRO A 15 -6.26 2.32 -6.71
N ALA A 16 -5.55 1.67 -7.63
CA ALA A 16 -5.16 2.29 -8.90
C ALA A 16 -6.37 2.62 -9.78
N GLY A 17 -7.33 1.70 -9.90
CA GLY A 17 -8.53 1.94 -10.72
C GLY A 17 -9.46 2.98 -10.11
N THR A 18 -9.62 2.99 -8.80
CA THR A 18 -10.44 4.01 -8.12
C THR A 18 -9.78 5.38 -8.15
N SER A 19 -8.44 5.47 -8.00
CA SER A 19 -7.71 6.71 -8.18
C SER A 19 -7.82 7.24 -9.61
N MET A 20 -7.73 6.37 -10.62
CA MET A 20 -7.93 6.77 -12.01
C MET A 20 -9.31 7.37 -12.23
N ALA A 21 -10.36 6.74 -11.71
CA ALA A 21 -11.74 7.26 -11.81
C ALA A 21 -11.86 8.66 -11.18
N MET A 22 -11.29 8.81 -9.98
CA MET A 22 -11.28 10.09 -9.28
C MET A 22 -10.56 11.19 -10.09
N TYR A 23 -9.42 10.88 -10.71
CA TYR A 23 -8.72 11.83 -11.56
C TYR A 23 -9.51 12.19 -12.82
N LEU A 24 -10.20 11.23 -13.41
CA LEU A 24 -11.09 11.50 -14.53
C LEU A 24 -12.19 12.50 -14.13
N GLU A 25 -12.85 12.28 -13.00
CA GLU A 25 -13.86 13.19 -12.47
C GLU A 25 -13.30 14.58 -12.17
N LYS A 26 -12.17 14.67 -11.49
CA LYS A 26 -11.49 15.95 -11.20
C LYS A 26 -11.14 16.74 -12.49
N ASN A 27 -10.97 16.07 -13.61
CA ASN A 27 -10.69 16.68 -14.91
C ASN A 27 -11.94 16.82 -15.82
N GLY A 28 -13.10 16.51 -15.30
CA GLY A 28 -14.39 16.68 -16.02
C GLY A 28 -14.66 15.59 -17.05
N TYR A 29 -14.13 14.37 -16.82
CA TYR A 29 -14.49 13.16 -17.56
C TYR A 29 -15.43 12.34 -16.72
N ASP A 30 -16.69 12.25 -17.10
CA ASP A 30 -17.74 11.51 -16.39
C ASP A 30 -18.20 10.23 -17.12
N ASN A 31 -17.78 10.06 -18.39
CA ASN A 31 -18.14 8.90 -19.19
C ASN A 31 -17.15 7.75 -19.04
N TYR A 32 -17.09 7.18 -17.84
CA TYR A 32 -16.26 6.00 -17.58
C TYR A 32 -17.02 4.90 -16.86
N VAL A 33 -16.48 3.69 -16.89
CA VAL A 33 -17.00 2.53 -16.17
C VAL A 33 -15.83 1.71 -15.60
N ILE A 34 -15.96 1.28 -14.34
CA ILE A 34 -15.01 0.38 -13.69
C ILE A 34 -15.56 -1.04 -13.74
N TYR A 35 -14.80 -1.97 -14.31
CA TYR A 35 -15.10 -3.39 -14.27
C TYR A 35 -14.27 -4.05 -13.18
N GLU A 36 -14.93 -4.54 -12.14
CA GLU A 36 -14.29 -5.26 -11.02
C GLU A 36 -14.74 -6.73 -11.02
N LYS A 37 -13.77 -7.64 -10.91
CA LYS A 37 -14.03 -9.08 -10.94
C LYS A 37 -14.71 -9.59 -9.68
N SER A 38 -14.38 -9.00 -8.53
CA SER A 38 -14.94 -9.37 -7.24
C SER A 38 -16.24 -8.61 -6.96
N ASN A 39 -16.95 -9.01 -5.92
CA ASN A 39 -18.16 -8.34 -5.45
C ASN A 39 -17.86 -7.11 -4.56
N ARG A 40 -16.62 -6.63 -4.52
CA ARG A 40 -16.18 -5.48 -3.73
C ARG A 40 -15.08 -4.70 -4.45
N VAL A 41 -14.97 -3.44 -4.14
CA VAL A 41 -13.83 -2.58 -4.52
C VAL A 41 -12.71 -2.65 -3.47
N GLY A 42 -11.55 -2.06 -3.78
CA GLY A 42 -10.41 -1.96 -2.88
C GLY A 42 -9.27 -2.93 -3.19
N GLY A 43 -9.50 -4.00 -3.97
CA GLY A 43 -8.44 -4.92 -4.38
C GLY A 43 -7.64 -5.48 -3.19
N LYS A 44 -6.34 -5.18 -3.13
CA LYS A 44 -5.46 -5.59 -2.02
C LYS A 44 -5.65 -4.76 -0.74
N ALA A 45 -6.28 -3.60 -0.79
CA ALA A 45 -6.74 -2.90 0.40
C ALA A 45 -7.99 -3.60 0.92
N PHE A 46 -7.82 -4.44 1.93
CA PHE A 46 -8.87 -5.32 2.43
C PHE A 46 -8.76 -5.55 3.93
N SER A 47 -9.82 -5.20 4.63
CA SER A 47 -9.91 -5.26 6.09
C SER A 47 -11.22 -5.94 6.50
N PRO A 48 -11.29 -7.29 6.43
CA PRO A 48 -12.49 -8.02 6.79
C PRO A 48 -12.77 -7.95 8.31
N LYS A 49 -14.05 -7.96 8.64
CA LYS A 49 -14.49 -8.22 10.01
C LYS A 49 -14.49 -9.72 10.25
N MET A 50 -13.81 -10.15 11.30
CA MET A 50 -13.70 -11.54 11.68
C MET A 50 -14.02 -11.71 13.17
N LYS A 51 -14.64 -12.84 13.52
CA LYS A 51 -14.83 -13.23 14.91
C LYS A 51 -13.54 -13.86 15.44
N VAL A 52 -12.98 -13.28 16.48
CA VAL A 52 -11.78 -13.77 17.15
C VAL A 52 -12.05 -13.97 18.64
N LYS A 53 -11.37 -14.92 19.26
CA LYS A 53 -11.39 -15.05 20.72
C LYS A 53 -10.36 -14.10 21.32
N ASN A 54 -10.80 -13.29 22.28
CA ASN A 54 -9.87 -12.46 23.06
C ASN A 54 -9.13 -13.31 24.12
N ALA A 55 -8.24 -12.68 24.87
CA ALA A 55 -7.44 -13.35 25.91
C ALA A 55 -8.28 -14.01 27.01
N GLN A 56 -9.51 -13.57 27.21
CA GLN A 56 -10.47 -14.13 28.15
C GLN A 56 -11.35 -15.24 27.53
N GLY A 57 -11.08 -15.64 26.29
CA GLY A 57 -11.82 -16.67 25.57
C GLY A 57 -13.19 -16.23 25.02
N LYS A 58 -13.56 -14.96 25.15
CA LYS A 58 -14.82 -14.41 24.63
C LYS A 58 -14.67 -14.06 23.15
N TRP A 59 -15.69 -14.38 22.35
CA TRP A 59 -15.76 -14.00 20.95
C TRP A 59 -16.07 -12.51 20.81
N GLU A 60 -15.30 -11.82 19.97
CA GLU A 60 -15.50 -10.43 19.60
C GLU A 60 -15.27 -10.22 18.10
N ASP A 61 -15.95 -9.24 17.54
CA ASP A 61 -15.73 -8.85 16.15
C ASP A 61 -14.50 -7.92 16.08
N ARG A 62 -13.53 -8.28 15.25
CA ARG A 62 -12.36 -7.44 14.96
C ARG A 62 -12.19 -7.24 13.47
N THR A 63 -11.81 -6.04 13.11
CA THR A 63 -11.31 -5.75 11.77
C THR A 63 -9.85 -6.19 11.70
N ILE A 64 -9.52 -7.03 10.72
CA ILE A 64 -8.17 -7.54 10.51
C ILE A 64 -7.64 -6.96 9.21
N GLU A 65 -6.56 -6.21 9.31
CA GLU A 65 -5.87 -5.67 8.15
C GLU A 65 -5.12 -6.78 7.41
N MET A 66 -5.53 -7.07 6.18
CA MET A 66 -4.94 -8.14 5.37
C MET A 66 -4.19 -7.62 4.13
N GLY A 67 -4.20 -6.33 3.92
CA GLY A 67 -3.63 -5.73 2.73
C GLY A 67 -2.67 -4.59 3.01
N ALA A 68 -3.07 -3.39 2.67
CA ALA A 68 -2.29 -2.18 2.88
C ALA A 68 -2.38 -1.74 4.34
N VAL A 69 -1.43 -2.15 5.15
CA VAL A 69 -1.41 -1.91 6.61
C VAL A 69 -0.72 -0.60 6.98
N MET A 70 0.17 -0.12 6.11
CA MET A 70 0.96 1.08 6.37
C MET A 70 1.14 1.89 5.10
N GLY A 71 1.10 3.20 5.28
CA GLY A 71 1.54 4.19 4.31
C GLY A 71 2.60 5.09 4.93
N CYS A 72 3.22 5.92 4.14
CA CYS A 72 4.05 7.01 4.61
C CYS A 72 3.49 8.33 4.09
N ASP A 73 3.86 9.40 4.75
CA ASP A 73 3.44 10.77 4.43
C ASP A 73 3.79 11.25 3.01
N THR A 74 4.76 10.57 2.38
CA THR A 74 5.13 10.80 0.98
C THR A 74 4.25 10.06 -0.02
N TYR A 75 3.39 9.16 0.44
CA TYR A 75 2.50 8.42 -0.44
C TYR A 75 1.29 9.28 -0.82
N PHE A 76 1.16 9.51 -2.11
CA PHE A 76 0.05 10.25 -2.68
C PHE A 76 -1.33 9.71 -2.21
N ALA A 77 -1.50 8.39 -2.18
CA ALA A 77 -2.73 7.75 -1.72
C ALA A 77 -3.10 8.07 -0.25
N VAL A 78 -2.15 8.44 0.60
CA VAL A 78 -2.41 8.86 1.98
C VAL A 78 -3.09 10.23 1.98
N HIS A 79 -2.54 11.20 1.23
CA HIS A 79 -3.13 12.53 1.10
C HIS A 79 -4.51 12.49 0.45
N GLU A 80 -4.68 11.69 -0.58
CA GLU A 80 -5.98 11.47 -1.21
C GLU A 80 -7.01 10.91 -0.22
N CYS A 81 -6.61 9.95 0.62
CA CYS A 81 -7.48 9.40 1.65
C CYS A 81 -7.93 10.47 2.65
N GLU A 82 -7.04 11.36 3.05
CA GLU A 82 -7.34 12.48 3.96
C GLU A 82 -8.29 13.50 3.30
N GLU A 83 -8.11 13.81 2.03
CA GLU A 83 -8.99 14.70 1.26
C GLU A 83 -10.43 14.20 1.22
N PHE A 84 -10.64 12.89 1.17
CA PHE A 84 -11.96 12.25 1.20
C PHE A 84 -12.47 11.88 2.59
N GLY A 85 -11.92 12.49 3.64
CA GLY A 85 -12.37 12.32 5.02
C GLY A 85 -11.86 11.05 5.70
N GLY A 86 -10.91 10.35 5.10
CA GLY A 86 -10.18 9.27 5.75
C GLY A 86 -9.30 9.81 6.87
N THR A 87 -9.09 9.01 7.92
CA THR A 87 -8.17 9.34 9.01
C THR A 87 -6.96 8.44 8.96
N THR A 88 -5.78 9.03 9.13
CA THR A 88 -4.53 8.30 9.26
C THR A 88 -4.03 8.41 10.70
N HIS A 89 -3.43 7.35 11.21
CA HIS A 89 -2.74 7.38 12.49
C HIS A 89 -1.23 7.42 12.26
N VAL A 90 -0.60 8.47 12.74
CA VAL A 90 0.86 8.59 12.71
C VAL A 90 1.44 7.76 13.85
N GLY A 91 2.25 6.78 13.49
CA GLY A 91 2.93 5.90 14.43
C GLY A 91 2.09 4.68 14.82
N GLY A 92 2.69 3.53 14.64
CA GLY A 92 2.22 2.25 15.18
C GLY A 92 3.15 1.76 16.29
N PRO A 93 2.79 0.69 17.00
CA PRO A 93 3.70 0.07 17.94
C PRO A 93 4.99 -0.32 17.20
N PRO A 94 6.16 -0.19 17.85
CA PRO A 94 7.42 -0.56 17.22
C PRO A 94 7.32 -2.02 16.74
N MET A 95 7.36 -2.20 15.42
CA MET A 95 7.32 -3.54 14.85
C MET A 95 8.63 -4.25 15.14
N GLY A 96 8.58 -5.21 16.04
CA GLY A 96 9.69 -6.11 16.28
C GLY A 96 9.98 -6.93 15.01
N ARG A 97 11.16 -6.74 14.42
CA ARG A 97 11.59 -7.55 13.28
C ARG A 97 12.23 -8.83 13.79
N LYS A 98 11.61 -9.96 13.49
CA LYS A 98 12.21 -11.27 13.72
C LYS A 98 12.67 -11.83 12.37
N PHE A 99 13.94 -12.13 12.27
CA PHE A 99 14.47 -12.85 11.11
C PHE A 99 14.34 -14.35 11.38
N MET A 100 13.75 -15.05 10.42
CA MET A 100 13.55 -16.50 10.51
C MET A 100 14.35 -17.17 9.38
N LYS A 101 14.90 -18.34 9.63
CA LYS A 101 15.45 -19.21 8.60
C LYS A 101 14.31 -19.90 7.86
N VAL A 102 14.63 -20.54 6.74
CA VAL A 102 13.65 -21.29 5.94
C VAL A 102 12.99 -22.42 6.73
N ASP A 103 13.70 -23.00 7.70
CA ASP A 103 13.20 -24.04 8.60
C ASP A 103 12.31 -23.50 9.75
N GLY A 104 12.00 -22.19 9.75
CA GLY A 104 11.19 -21.56 10.79
C GLY A 104 11.94 -21.25 12.09
N THR A 105 13.23 -21.54 12.19
CA THR A 105 14.00 -21.20 13.39
C THR A 105 14.40 -19.72 13.41
N PRO A 106 14.41 -19.05 14.61
CA PRO A 106 14.84 -17.67 14.70
C PRO A 106 16.30 -17.49 14.29
N GLN A 107 16.55 -16.53 13.39
CA GLN A 107 17.91 -16.16 13.00
C GLN A 107 18.37 -14.93 13.78
N LYS A 108 19.39 -15.09 14.61
CA LYS A 108 20.08 -13.95 15.22
C LYS A 108 21.05 -13.36 14.19
N MET A 109 20.88 -12.11 13.84
CA MET A 109 21.87 -11.38 13.04
C MET A 109 22.88 -10.72 13.96
N SER A 110 24.16 -10.93 13.71
CA SER A 110 25.20 -10.19 14.43
C SER A 110 25.18 -8.70 14.03
N PRO A 111 25.50 -7.77 14.93
CA PRO A 111 25.57 -6.33 14.61
C PRO A 111 26.49 -6.04 13.42
N ILE A 112 27.60 -6.76 13.30
CA ILE A 112 28.55 -6.62 12.19
C ILE A 112 27.91 -7.03 10.85
N ALA A 113 27.16 -8.13 10.82
CA ALA A 113 26.45 -8.55 9.61
C ALA A 113 25.38 -7.54 9.20
N MET A 114 24.70 -6.94 10.17
CA MET A 114 23.73 -5.88 9.94
C MET A 114 24.38 -4.61 9.37
N LEU A 115 25.50 -4.17 9.93
CA LEU A 115 26.28 -3.04 9.42
C LEU A 115 26.77 -3.26 7.99
N LYS A 116 27.26 -4.47 7.67
CA LYS A 116 27.66 -4.83 6.30
C LYS A 116 26.49 -4.75 5.32
N LYS A 117 25.30 -5.20 5.71
CA LYS A 117 24.09 -5.09 4.88
C LYS A 117 23.68 -3.64 4.67
N LEU A 118 23.67 -2.82 5.72
CA LEU A 118 23.36 -1.39 5.63
C LEU A 118 24.34 -0.65 4.71
N SER A 119 25.64 -0.96 4.80
CA SER A 119 26.66 -0.39 3.91
C SER A 119 26.40 -0.74 2.43
N LYS A 120 26.00 -1.99 2.15
CA LYS A 120 25.64 -2.40 0.79
C LYS A 120 24.38 -1.66 0.29
N MET A 121 23.37 -1.50 1.16
CA MET A 121 22.16 -0.74 0.83
C MET A 121 22.48 0.73 0.51
N LYS A 122 23.32 1.39 1.32
CA LYS A 122 23.78 2.77 1.03
C LYS A 122 24.50 2.89 -0.32
N LYS A 123 25.34 1.90 -0.66
CA LYS A 123 26.02 1.87 -1.98
C LYS A 123 25.00 1.71 -3.11
N LEU A 124 23.98 0.85 -2.94
CA LEU A 124 22.91 0.66 -3.91
C LEU A 124 22.08 1.93 -4.08
N SER A 125 21.67 2.57 -2.98
CA SER A 125 20.95 3.85 -3.01
C SER A 125 21.74 4.91 -3.80
N LYS A 126 23.03 5.08 -3.48
CA LYS A 126 23.89 6.01 -4.21
C LYS A 126 24.00 5.67 -5.70
N LEU A 127 24.04 4.39 -6.05
CA LEU A 127 24.08 3.96 -7.45
C LEU A 127 22.78 4.33 -8.18
N LEU A 128 21.62 4.13 -7.53
CA LEU A 128 20.32 4.50 -8.06
C LEU A 128 20.23 6.02 -8.27
N GLU A 129 20.68 6.79 -7.29
CA GLU A 129 20.67 8.26 -7.36
C GLU A 129 21.59 8.84 -8.43
N THR A 130 22.68 8.14 -8.78
CA THR A 130 23.69 8.63 -9.73
C THR A 130 23.53 8.03 -11.12
N LYS A 131 23.71 6.73 -11.26
CA LYS A 131 23.73 6.03 -12.55
C LYS A 131 22.34 5.88 -13.16
N TYR A 132 21.31 5.76 -12.32
CA TYR A 132 19.92 5.56 -12.74
C TYR A 132 19.03 6.77 -12.43
N LYS A 133 19.65 7.94 -12.24
CA LYS A 133 18.94 9.21 -12.11
C LYS A 133 18.16 9.49 -13.39
N GLY A 134 16.82 9.54 -13.27
CA GLY A 134 15.92 9.72 -14.41
C GLY A 134 15.20 8.44 -14.86
N TYR A 135 15.56 7.28 -14.34
CA TYR A 135 14.64 6.14 -14.34
C TYR A 135 13.66 6.36 -13.17
N ASP A 136 12.62 7.11 -13.46
CA ASP A 136 11.53 7.23 -12.50
C ASP A 136 10.77 5.91 -12.47
N VAL A 137 10.75 5.29 -11.30
CA VAL A 137 9.98 4.04 -11.06
C VAL A 137 8.47 4.34 -11.09
N ASN A 138 8.11 5.62 -11.10
CA ASN A 138 6.75 6.13 -11.12
C ASN A 138 6.33 6.66 -12.51
N GLY A 139 7.17 6.48 -13.52
CA GLY A 139 6.93 6.90 -14.91
C GLY A 139 5.92 6.04 -15.64
#